data_5cfa7c99e16de09d23bc653a4b03f7d3
#
_entry.id   5cfa7c99e16de09d23bc653a4b03f7d3
#
_cell.length_a   1.000
_cell.length_b   1.000
_cell.length_c   1.000
_cell.angle_alpha   90.00
_cell.angle_beta   90.00
_cell.angle_gamma   90.00
#
_symmetry.space_group_name_H-M   'P 1'
#
loop_
_entity.id
_entity.type
_entity.pdbx_description
1 polymer ?
#
loop_
_entity_poly.entity_id
_entity_poly.type
_entity_poly.pdbx_seq_one_letter_code
_entity_poly.pdbx_strand_id
1 'polypeptide(L)'
;MESPPPPRPQCATGTIGTPVMRAVWAATGTTGESSSLSSSTPELGNVSLGTFGRARSRSRETRGGTGRRAGKVIHLVRHGRTEMNDYLRENHWADPDFVDPMMIDTRLTSVGETQARGLRQVARGLDPVPELIVASPLRRALRTAELAFGEAGEDEVLGDVPRVVCALARERLFHGSDIGRLVSELSGDHADWDMSELGDGAWWYAPEGRDPFTTAELEPAETFEARMEEFVAWLEDRPEKSIAVVSHWGVCYSLTGDEFQNCELRSLDFASDVIAGNGSFGKFDVFLEKSIIGKVARALLNFMSKLF
;
A
#
# COMPACT_ATOMS: atom_id res chain seq x y z
N MET A 1 48.29 32.21 3.33
CA MET A 1 47.47 32.86 2.32
C MET A 1 46.64 31.79 1.71
N GLU A 2 45.44 31.60 2.24
CA GLU A 2 44.46 30.61 1.73
C GLU A 2 43.65 31.29 0.63
N SER A 3 43.46 30.56 -0.48
CA SER A 3 42.69 30.99 -1.62
C SER A 3 41.19 30.95 -1.28
N PRO A 4 40.37 31.90 -1.80
CA PRO A 4 38.94 31.91 -1.51
C PRO A 4 38.19 30.80 -2.26
N PRO A 5 37.06 30.32 -1.72
CA PRO A 5 36.27 29.27 -2.34
C PRO A 5 35.53 29.76 -3.60
N PRO A 6 35.22 28.87 -4.56
CA PRO A 6 34.52 29.23 -5.79
C PRO A 6 33.07 29.63 -5.54
N PRO A 7 32.51 30.51 -6.40
CA PRO A 7 31.13 30.98 -6.27
C PRO A 7 30.11 29.89 -6.58
N ARG A 8 28.99 29.92 -5.83
CA ARG A 8 27.84 29.04 -6.06
C ARG A 8 27.15 29.37 -7.39
N PRO A 9 26.64 28.35 -8.12
CA PRO A 9 25.86 28.61 -9.31
C PRO A 9 24.52 29.25 -8.95
N GLN A 10 24.20 30.35 -9.66
CA GLN A 10 22.91 31.00 -9.59
C GLN A 10 21.86 30.19 -10.34
N CYS A 11 20.74 29.88 -9.65
CA CYS A 11 19.55 29.32 -10.28
C CYS A 11 18.98 30.27 -11.30
N ALA A 12 19.01 29.89 -12.57
CA ALA A 12 18.23 30.52 -13.60
C ALA A 12 16.74 30.18 -13.40
N THR A 13 15.93 31.20 -13.21
CA THR A 13 14.47 31.13 -13.22
C THR A 13 14.00 30.94 -14.68
N GLY A 14 13.92 29.70 -15.10
CA GLY A 14 13.27 29.30 -16.33
C GLY A 14 11.89 28.77 -16.04
N THR A 15 10.87 29.56 -16.33
CA THR A 15 9.46 29.13 -16.33
C THR A 15 9.29 28.12 -17.45
N ILE A 16 9.37 26.85 -17.17
CA ILE A 16 9.00 25.79 -18.09
C ILE A 16 7.59 25.35 -17.73
N GLY A 17 6.66 25.62 -18.62
CA GLY A 17 5.27 25.23 -18.52
C GLY A 17 5.15 23.72 -18.44
N THR A 18 4.51 23.26 -17.40
CA THR A 18 4.04 21.89 -17.22
C THR A 18 3.09 21.52 -18.34
N PRO A 19 3.28 20.40 -19.04
CA PRO A 19 2.17 19.78 -19.76
C PRO A 19 1.28 19.09 -18.72
N VAL A 20 0.23 19.81 -18.38
CA VAL A 20 -0.89 19.32 -17.61
C VAL A 20 -1.51 18.15 -18.35
N MET A 21 -1.45 16.94 -17.79
CA MET A 21 -2.51 15.96 -18.02
C MET A 21 -3.80 16.53 -17.40
N ARG A 22 -4.43 17.48 -18.07
CA ARG A 22 -5.84 17.78 -17.85
C ARG A 22 -6.64 16.68 -18.51
N ALA A 23 -6.95 15.63 -17.77
CA ALA A 23 -8.04 14.76 -18.12
C ALA A 23 -9.33 15.60 -18.11
N VAL A 24 -9.94 15.67 -19.28
CA VAL A 24 -11.19 16.38 -19.55
C VAL A 24 -12.31 15.74 -18.74
N TRP A 25 -12.86 16.51 -17.80
CA TRP A 25 -14.10 16.19 -17.12
C TRP A 25 -14.99 17.43 -17.08
N ALA A 26 -16.13 17.38 -17.68
CA ALA A 26 -17.22 18.32 -17.45
C ALA A 26 -18.56 17.60 -17.55
N ALA A 27 -19.30 17.79 -16.50
CA ALA A 27 -20.74 17.88 -16.41
C ALA A 27 -21.61 16.62 -16.53
N THR A 28 -22.27 16.26 -15.45
CA THR A 28 -23.74 16.41 -15.35
C THR A 28 -24.12 16.54 -13.88
N GLY A 29 -24.71 17.69 -13.52
CA GLY A 29 -25.37 17.86 -12.25
C GLY A 29 -26.79 17.26 -12.32
N THR A 30 -27.24 16.71 -11.21
CA THR A 30 -28.66 16.63 -10.86
C THR A 30 -28.83 16.83 -9.36
N THR A 31 -29.69 17.74 -9.06
CA THR A 31 -30.26 18.21 -7.78
C THR A 31 -30.97 17.09 -7.02
N GLY A 32 -30.86 17.08 -5.69
CA GLY A 32 -31.74 16.27 -4.86
C GLY A 32 -31.45 16.32 -3.36
N GLU A 33 -32.16 17.21 -2.68
CA GLU A 33 -32.71 17.14 -1.34
C GLU A 33 -31.79 16.98 -0.10
N SER A 34 -31.91 18.02 0.70
CA SER A 34 -31.49 18.16 2.09
C SER A 34 -32.25 17.22 3.02
N SER A 35 -31.58 16.45 3.83
CA SER A 35 -32.12 15.93 5.08
C SER A 35 -31.11 16.12 6.21
N SER A 36 -31.57 16.81 7.23
CA SER A 36 -30.92 17.09 8.51
C SER A 36 -30.52 15.80 9.22
N LEU A 37 -29.26 15.67 9.62
CA LEU A 37 -28.82 14.62 10.53
C LEU A 37 -28.22 15.20 11.79
N SER A 38 -28.83 14.77 12.88
CA SER A 38 -28.49 15.01 14.26
C SER A 38 -27.11 14.46 14.62
N SER A 39 -26.42 15.21 15.48
CA SER A 39 -25.17 14.84 16.14
C SER A 39 -25.32 13.58 16.99
N SER A 40 -24.61 12.52 16.65
CA SER A 40 -24.33 11.42 17.56
C SER A 40 -22.83 11.12 17.55
N THR A 41 -22.25 11.18 18.74
CA THR A 41 -20.88 10.77 19.06
C THR A 41 -20.62 9.33 18.61
N PRO A 42 -19.48 9.00 17.97
CA PRO A 42 -19.17 7.62 17.66
C PRO A 42 -18.64 6.92 18.91
N GLU A 43 -19.37 5.91 19.34
CA GLU A 43 -18.89 4.91 20.29
C GLU A 43 -17.66 4.19 19.71
N LEU A 44 -16.69 3.87 20.58
CA LEU A 44 -15.54 3.02 20.32
C LEU A 44 -16.04 1.64 19.88
N GLY A 45 -16.03 1.41 18.58
CA GLY A 45 -16.42 0.13 18.00
C GLY A 45 -15.50 -1.00 18.49
N ASN A 46 -16.09 -1.96 19.16
CA ASN A 46 -15.48 -3.22 19.53
C ASN A 46 -14.79 -3.86 18.32
N VAL A 47 -13.51 -4.18 18.48
CA VAL A 47 -12.77 -5.05 17.55
C VAL A 47 -13.43 -6.44 17.63
N SER A 48 -14.29 -6.75 16.67
CA SER A 48 -14.94 -8.03 16.56
C SER A 48 -13.93 -9.09 16.13
N LEU A 49 -13.68 -10.06 16.98
CA LEU A 49 -13.06 -11.33 16.62
C LEU A 49 -14.02 -12.05 15.64
N GLY A 50 -13.76 -11.88 14.34
CA GLY A 50 -14.52 -12.54 13.29
C GLY A 50 -14.39 -14.06 13.40
N THR A 51 -15.48 -14.70 13.79
CA THR A 51 -15.61 -16.16 13.77
C THR A 51 -15.58 -16.67 12.33
N PHE A 52 -14.68 -17.61 12.08
CA PHE A 52 -14.43 -18.30 10.82
C PHE A 52 -15.71 -18.76 10.12
N GLY A 53 -16.09 -18.10 9.05
CA GLY A 53 -17.03 -18.57 8.05
C GLY A 53 -16.28 -19.34 6.95
N ARG A 54 -16.46 -20.67 6.93
CA ARG A 54 -15.81 -21.59 6.01
C ARG A 54 -16.28 -21.37 4.57
N ALA A 55 -15.55 -20.58 3.77
CA ALA A 55 -15.75 -20.50 2.33
C ALA A 55 -15.21 -21.78 1.68
N ARG A 56 -16.02 -22.41 0.82
CA ARG A 56 -15.66 -23.64 0.10
C ARG A 56 -14.62 -23.30 -0.97
N SER A 57 -13.38 -23.76 -0.78
CA SER A 57 -12.31 -23.70 -1.76
C SER A 57 -12.61 -24.58 -2.98
N ARG A 58 -12.48 -24.02 -4.16
CA ARG A 58 -12.31 -24.79 -5.40
C ARG A 58 -10.83 -25.15 -5.51
N SER A 59 -10.52 -26.42 -5.31
CA SER A 59 -9.17 -26.98 -5.47
C SER A 59 -8.69 -26.79 -6.93
N ARG A 60 -7.61 -26.01 -7.07
CA ARG A 60 -6.78 -25.97 -8.26
C ARG A 60 -5.51 -26.76 -7.94
N GLU A 61 -5.25 -27.80 -8.72
CA GLU A 61 -4.07 -28.63 -8.58
C GLU A 61 -2.79 -27.78 -8.74
N THR A 62 -2.00 -27.70 -7.67
CA THR A 62 -0.71 -27.00 -7.64
C THR A 62 0.42 -27.99 -7.83
N ARG A 63 1.31 -27.68 -8.77
CA ARG A 63 2.55 -28.44 -9.01
C ARG A 63 3.50 -28.31 -7.82
N GLY A 64 3.90 -29.44 -7.28
CA GLY A 64 5.06 -29.85 -6.54
C GLY A 64 5.94 -28.81 -5.83
N GLY A 65 5.59 -28.48 -4.58
CA GLY A 65 6.39 -27.69 -3.65
C GLY A 65 5.86 -27.85 -2.22
N THR A 66 5.29 -28.99 -1.87
CA THR A 66 4.39 -29.13 -0.73
C THR A 66 5.03 -29.18 0.67
N GLY A 67 6.36 -29.29 0.78
CA GLY A 67 7.00 -29.46 2.09
C GLY A 67 7.26 -28.19 2.88
N ARG A 68 7.57 -27.07 2.21
CA ARG A 68 7.92 -25.79 2.86
C ARG A 68 6.70 -24.95 3.19
N ARG A 69 5.63 -25.01 2.38
CA ARG A 69 4.39 -24.27 2.59
C ARG A 69 3.56 -24.87 3.74
N ALA A 70 3.54 -26.18 3.89
CA ALA A 70 2.73 -26.83 4.90
C ALA A 70 3.19 -26.45 6.32
N GLY A 71 2.28 -25.92 7.11
CA GLY A 71 2.51 -25.49 8.49
C GLY A 71 3.22 -24.14 8.62
N LYS A 72 3.35 -23.35 7.53
CA LYS A 72 3.76 -21.94 7.59
C LYS A 72 2.54 -21.07 7.78
N VAL A 73 2.63 -20.09 8.68
CA VAL A 73 1.57 -19.13 9.00
C VAL A 73 2.04 -17.72 8.64
N ILE A 74 1.18 -16.96 7.97
CA ILE A 74 1.40 -15.54 7.69
C ILE A 74 0.39 -14.72 8.47
N HIS A 75 0.88 -13.85 9.35
CA HIS A 75 0.09 -12.83 10.02
C HIS A 75 0.10 -11.56 9.17
N LEU A 76 -0.88 -11.44 8.28
CA LEU A 76 -0.96 -10.35 7.31
C LEU A 76 -1.69 -9.15 7.91
N VAL A 77 -1.07 -7.98 7.81
CA VAL A 77 -1.56 -6.71 8.38
C VAL A 77 -1.58 -5.64 7.30
N ARG A 78 -2.70 -4.95 7.14
CA ARG A 78 -2.74 -3.70 6.39
C ARG A 78 -2.31 -2.53 7.29
N HIS A 79 -1.51 -1.60 6.76
CA HIS A 79 -1.08 -0.39 7.49
C HIS A 79 -2.25 0.41 8.07
N GLY A 80 -1.98 1.23 9.10
CA GLY A 80 -2.93 2.14 9.73
C GLY A 80 -3.36 3.29 8.82
N ARG A 81 -4.39 4.03 9.26
CA ARG A 81 -4.93 5.17 8.52
C ARG A 81 -3.89 6.26 8.26
N THR A 82 -3.81 6.74 7.00
CA THR A 82 -2.85 7.75 6.55
C THR A 82 -3.54 9.06 6.16
N GLU A 83 -2.74 10.12 5.99
CA GLU A 83 -3.18 11.41 5.43
C GLU A 83 -3.83 11.22 4.05
N MET A 84 -3.26 10.36 3.19
CA MET A 84 -3.86 10.05 1.89
C MET A 84 -5.18 9.31 2.01
N ASN A 85 -5.34 8.41 3.00
CA ASN A 85 -6.64 7.77 3.24
C ASN A 85 -7.72 8.79 3.65
N ASP A 86 -7.35 9.84 4.39
CA ASP A 86 -8.26 10.92 4.74
C ASP A 86 -8.63 11.76 3.52
N TYR A 87 -7.63 12.12 2.72
CA TYR A 87 -7.87 12.83 1.46
C TYR A 87 -8.82 12.07 0.53
N LEU A 88 -8.61 10.75 0.34
CA LEU A 88 -9.43 9.91 -0.53
C LEU A 88 -10.88 9.70 -0.04
N ARG A 89 -11.16 9.93 1.23
CA ARG A 89 -12.54 9.91 1.76
C ARG A 89 -13.35 11.13 1.32
N GLU A 90 -12.69 12.26 1.19
CA GLU A 90 -13.31 13.53 0.77
C GLU A 90 -13.22 13.71 -0.74
N ASN A 91 -12.21 13.11 -1.38
CA ASN A 91 -11.91 13.25 -2.80
C ASN A 91 -11.77 11.85 -3.41
N HIS A 92 -12.87 11.28 -3.89
CA HIS A 92 -12.83 9.92 -4.40
C HIS A 92 -12.00 9.84 -5.68
N TRP A 93 -11.04 8.91 -5.75
CA TRP A 93 -10.11 8.76 -6.88
C TRP A 93 -10.80 8.56 -8.25
N ALA A 94 -12.03 8.04 -8.26
CA ALA A 94 -12.83 7.88 -9.49
C ALA A 94 -13.63 9.13 -9.86
N ASP A 95 -13.59 10.18 -9.05
CA ASP A 95 -14.29 11.41 -9.37
C ASP A 95 -13.63 12.13 -10.57
N PRO A 96 -14.43 12.82 -11.38
CA PRO A 96 -13.95 13.55 -12.55
C PRO A 96 -12.87 14.59 -12.27
N ASP A 97 -13.04 15.29 -11.16
CA ASP A 97 -12.21 16.40 -10.76
C ASP A 97 -11.11 15.97 -9.77
N PHE A 98 -10.93 14.66 -9.58
CA PHE A 98 -9.87 14.15 -8.72
C PHE A 98 -8.50 14.62 -9.22
N VAL A 99 -7.74 15.20 -8.31
CA VAL A 99 -6.34 15.58 -8.53
C VAL A 99 -5.52 14.89 -7.45
N ASP A 100 -4.51 14.13 -7.86
CA ASP A 100 -3.58 13.53 -6.90
C ASP A 100 -2.82 14.66 -6.17
N PRO A 101 -2.90 14.73 -4.84
CA PRO A 101 -2.21 15.77 -4.07
C PRO A 101 -0.70 15.58 -4.02
N MET A 102 -0.16 14.50 -4.62
CA MET A 102 1.27 14.16 -4.63
C MET A 102 1.89 14.16 -3.22
N MET A 103 1.18 13.59 -2.27
CA MET A 103 1.66 13.40 -0.89
C MET A 103 2.66 12.24 -0.85
N ILE A 104 3.91 12.49 -1.19
CA ILE A 104 4.95 11.45 -1.28
C ILE A 104 5.12 10.71 0.06
N ASP A 105 4.99 9.37 0.02
CA ASP A 105 5.22 8.48 1.16
C ASP A 105 4.53 8.97 2.45
N THR A 106 3.19 9.08 2.40
CA THR A 106 2.36 9.62 3.49
C THR A 106 2.58 8.93 4.82
N ARG A 107 2.47 9.71 5.89
CA ARG A 107 2.56 9.21 7.28
C ARG A 107 1.20 8.69 7.75
N LEU A 108 1.23 7.97 8.87
CA LEU A 108 0.04 7.68 9.64
C LEU A 108 -0.54 8.98 10.22
N THR A 109 -1.87 9.05 10.27
CA THR A 109 -2.55 10.05 11.10
C THR A 109 -2.50 9.64 12.58
N SER A 110 -2.86 10.53 13.50
CA SER A 110 -3.01 10.19 14.93
C SER A 110 -4.00 9.04 15.15
N VAL A 111 -5.04 8.94 14.30
CA VAL A 111 -5.98 7.82 14.30
C VAL A 111 -5.26 6.54 13.86
N GLY A 112 -4.48 6.60 12.78
CA GLY A 112 -3.70 5.45 12.29
C GLY A 112 -2.69 4.95 13.31
N GLU A 113 -2.01 5.85 14.00
CA GLU A 113 -1.11 5.46 15.10
C GLU A 113 -1.86 4.78 16.26
N THR A 114 -3.02 5.31 16.63
CA THR A 114 -3.86 4.71 17.67
C THR A 114 -4.34 3.31 17.27
N GLN A 115 -4.74 3.14 15.99
CA GLN A 115 -5.09 1.83 15.44
C GLN A 115 -3.92 0.84 15.53
N ALA A 116 -2.72 1.28 15.11
CA ALA A 116 -1.52 0.45 15.14
C ALA A 116 -1.10 0.06 16.57
N ARG A 117 -1.15 0.99 17.53
CA ARG A 117 -0.92 0.68 18.95
C ARG A 117 -1.94 -0.30 19.51
N GLY A 118 -3.20 -0.21 19.05
CA GLY A 118 -4.26 -1.15 19.42
C GLY A 118 -3.98 -2.58 18.99
N LEU A 119 -3.20 -2.79 17.92
CA LEU A 119 -2.76 -4.11 17.50
C LEU A 119 -1.74 -4.76 18.44
N ARG A 120 -1.01 -3.99 19.27
CA ARG A 120 0.08 -4.52 20.10
C ARG A 120 -0.37 -5.68 21.01
N GLN A 121 -1.55 -5.55 21.60
CA GLN A 121 -2.10 -6.61 22.43
C GLN A 121 -2.45 -7.87 21.64
N VAL A 122 -2.97 -7.70 20.42
CA VAL A 122 -3.28 -8.81 19.52
C VAL A 122 -2.00 -9.48 19.04
N ALA A 123 -0.99 -8.68 18.65
CA ALA A 123 0.31 -9.16 18.17
C ALA A 123 1.04 -10.03 19.21
N ARG A 124 0.99 -9.64 20.49
CA ARG A 124 1.56 -10.44 21.59
C ARG A 124 0.86 -11.78 21.83
N GLY A 125 -0.39 -11.88 21.42
CA GLY A 125 -1.21 -13.09 21.55
C GLY A 125 -1.25 -13.97 20.32
N LEU A 126 -0.42 -13.69 19.30
CA LEU A 126 -0.39 -14.52 18.08
C LEU A 126 0.15 -15.91 18.38
N ASP A 127 -0.51 -16.91 17.81
CA ASP A 127 -0.13 -18.32 17.86
C ASP A 127 -0.18 -18.92 16.44
N PRO A 128 0.95 -19.34 15.88
CA PRO A 128 2.31 -19.27 16.44
C PRO A 128 2.85 -17.82 16.50
N VAL A 129 3.73 -17.57 17.48
CA VAL A 129 4.44 -16.29 17.60
C VAL A 129 5.27 -16.05 16.35
N PRO A 130 5.29 -14.83 15.77
CA PRO A 130 6.14 -14.53 14.63
C PRO A 130 7.63 -14.76 14.90
N GLU A 131 8.29 -15.44 13.99
CA GLU A 131 9.74 -15.67 13.96
C GLU A 131 10.46 -14.61 13.10
N LEU A 132 9.69 -13.86 12.30
CA LEU A 132 10.16 -12.76 11.45
C LEU A 132 9.05 -11.72 11.32
N ILE A 133 9.42 -10.44 11.36
CA ILE A 133 8.55 -9.32 11.04
C ILE A 133 9.03 -8.71 9.73
N VAL A 134 8.15 -8.66 8.73
CA VAL A 134 8.40 -8.09 7.41
C VAL A 134 7.54 -6.85 7.24
N ALA A 135 8.11 -5.75 6.76
CA ALA A 135 7.35 -4.56 6.41
C ALA A 135 7.66 -4.08 4.99
N SER A 136 6.67 -3.50 4.34
CA SER A 136 6.88 -2.67 3.17
C SER A 136 7.77 -1.47 3.52
N PRO A 137 8.64 -1.01 2.61
CA PRO A 137 9.51 0.15 2.87
C PRO A 137 8.77 1.50 2.93
N LEU A 138 7.47 1.56 2.64
CA LEU A 138 6.68 2.78 2.82
C LEU A 138 6.50 3.08 4.31
N ARG A 139 6.80 4.33 4.74
CA ARG A 139 6.83 4.74 6.16
C ARG A 139 5.55 4.40 6.93
N ARG A 140 4.39 4.45 6.27
CA ARG A 140 3.12 4.07 6.89
C ARG A 140 3.08 2.60 7.34
N ALA A 141 3.71 1.70 6.56
CA ALA A 141 3.79 0.28 6.91
C ALA A 141 4.86 0.05 8.00
N LEU A 142 6.05 0.64 7.85
CA LEU A 142 7.11 0.60 8.86
C LEU A 142 6.59 1.09 10.22
N ARG A 143 5.97 2.29 10.23
CA ARG A 143 5.42 2.84 11.48
C ARG A 143 4.30 2.01 12.08
N THR A 144 3.45 1.40 11.24
CA THR A 144 2.44 0.46 11.72
C THR A 144 3.08 -0.76 12.37
N ALA A 145 4.13 -1.32 11.76
CA ALA A 145 4.84 -2.47 12.30
C ALA A 145 5.50 -2.17 13.65
N GLU A 146 6.20 -1.03 13.77
CA GLU A 146 6.81 -0.59 15.04
C GLU A 146 5.79 -0.45 16.15
N LEU A 147 4.66 0.21 15.87
CA LEU A 147 3.63 0.42 16.88
C LEU A 147 2.89 -0.87 17.28
N ALA A 148 2.70 -1.79 16.32
CA ALA A 148 2.00 -3.05 16.54
C ALA A 148 2.87 -4.12 17.19
N PHE A 149 4.12 -4.25 16.77
CA PHE A 149 5.02 -5.31 17.22
C PHE A 149 6.08 -4.82 18.23
N GLY A 150 6.09 -3.52 18.56
CA GLY A 150 7.10 -2.89 19.40
C GLY A 150 8.37 -2.54 18.64
N GLU A 151 9.21 -1.72 19.24
CA GLU A 151 10.57 -1.46 18.78
C GLU A 151 11.50 -2.58 19.26
N ALA A 152 12.67 -2.75 18.64
CA ALA A 152 13.60 -3.79 19.03
C ALA A 152 14.01 -3.63 20.50
N GLY A 153 13.98 -4.72 21.26
CA GLY A 153 14.33 -4.74 22.66
C GLY A 153 13.28 -4.18 23.64
N GLU A 154 12.16 -3.61 23.16
CA GLU A 154 11.12 -3.06 24.04
C GLU A 154 10.09 -4.08 24.54
N ASP A 155 9.99 -5.20 23.88
CA ASP A 155 8.95 -6.21 24.14
C ASP A 155 9.58 -7.55 24.48
N GLU A 156 9.15 -8.18 25.58
CA GLU A 156 9.69 -9.48 26.04
C GLU A 156 9.41 -10.63 25.05
N VAL A 157 8.36 -10.52 24.23
CA VAL A 157 7.93 -11.57 23.30
C VAL A 157 8.40 -11.29 21.88
N LEU A 158 8.33 -10.04 21.46
CA LEU A 158 8.54 -9.63 20.05
C LEU A 158 9.78 -8.75 19.86
N GLY A 159 10.45 -8.32 20.94
CA GLY A 159 11.60 -7.41 20.90
C GLY A 159 12.81 -7.99 20.16
N ASP A 160 13.04 -9.29 20.30
CA ASP A 160 14.18 -9.99 19.68
C ASP A 160 13.85 -10.59 18.30
N VAL A 161 12.60 -10.44 17.82
CA VAL A 161 12.21 -10.96 16.51
C VAL A 161 12.88 -10.14 15.39
N PRO A 162 13.60 -10.78 14.45
CA PRO A 162 14.23 -10.09 13.33
C PRO A 162 13.21 -9.28 12.51
N ARG A 163 13.66 -8.12 12.01
CA ARG A 163 12.85 -7.17 11.24
C ARG A 163 13.48 -6.93 9.88
N VAL A 164 12.75 -7.19 8.82
CA VAL A 164 13.22 -7.04 7.43
C VAL A 164 12.30 -6.14 6.64
N VAL A 165 12.87 -5.22 5.88
CA VAL A 165 12.14 -4.40 4.92
C VAL A 165 12.20 -5.07 3.55
N CYS A 166 11.03 -5.37 2.99
CA CYS A 166 10.93 -6.08 1.71
C CYS A 166 10.23 -5.22 0.66
N ALA A 167 10.93 -4.86 -0.42
CA ALA A 167 10.37 -4.07 -1.52
C ALA A 167 9.23 -4.79 -2.25
N LEU A 168 9.19 -6.11 -2.23
CA LEU A 168 8.12 -6.88 -2.84
C LEU A 168 6.78 -6.66 -2.13
N ALA A 169 6.79 -6.30 -0.84
CA ALA A 169 5.61 -6.00 -0.04
C ALA A 169 5.07 -4.57 -0.22
N ARG A 170 5.66 -3.73 -1.11
CA ARG A 170 5.20 -2.37 -1.37
C ARG A 170 3.81 -2.33 -2.01
N GLU A 171 3.11 -1.19 -1.86
CA GLU A 171 1.83 -1.00 -2.54
C GLU A 171 2.00 -1.02 -4.07
N ARG A 172 0.93 -1.37 -4.79
CA ARG A 172 0.83 -1.08 -6.22
C ARG A 172 0.86 0.42 -6.40
N LEU A 173 1.81 0.94 -7.16
CA LEU A 173 1.89 2.38 -7.37
C LEU A 173 0.63 2.85 -8.10
N PHE A 174 -0.17 3.68 -7.45
CA PHE A 174 -1.40 4.24 -7.97
C PHE A 174 -1.46 5.76 -7.74
N HIS A 175 -0.90 6.22 -6.63
CA HIS A 175 -0.90 7.61 -6.20
C HIS A 175 0.50 8.08 -5.85
N GLY A 176 0.70 9.40 -5.77
CA GLY A 176 1.94 9.98 -5.26
C GLY A 176 2.35 9.43 -3.89
N SER A 177 1.38 9.03 -3.07
CA SER A 177 1.63 8.40 -1.76
C SER A 177 2.33 7.04 -1.82
N ASP A 178 2.41 6.42 -2.99
CA ASP A 178 3.07 5.14 -3.21
C ASP A 178 4.49 5.28 -3.77
N ILE A 179 4.90 6.51 -4.08
CA ILE A 179 6.30 6.88 -4.32
C ILE A 179 7.03 6.81 -2.98
N GLY A 180 8.16 6.10 -2.95
CA GLY A 180 8.92 5.86 -1.74
C GLY A 180 10.01 6.89 -1.45
N ARG A 181 10.88 6.54 -0.50
CA ARG A 181 12.09 7.28 -0.14
C ARG A 181 13.31 6.37 -0.24
N LEU A 182 14.46 6.97 -0.46
CA LEU A 182 15.71 6.22 -0.50
C LEU A 182 16.03 5.59 0.86
N VAL A 183 16.78 4.50 0.84
CA VAL A 183 17.23 3.80 2.07
C VAL A 183 17.97 4.76 3.00
N SER A 184 18.80 5.66 2.45
CA SER A 184 19.53 6.67 3.22
C SER A 184 18.64 7.64 4.01
N GLU A 185 17.38 7.83 3.57
CA GLU A 185 16.40 8.65 4.28
C GLU A 185 15.60 7.83 5.31
N LEU A 186 15.38 6.53 5.03
CA LEU A 186 14.61 5.64 5.88
C LEU A 186 15.42 5.11 7.07
N SER A 187 16.70 4.77 6.86
CA SER A 187 17.55 4.11 7.85
C SER A 187 17.78 4.93 9.11
N GLY A 188 17.72 6.27 9.01
CA GLY A 188 17.85 7.15 10.18
C GLY A 188 16.67 7.04 11.15
N ASP A 189 15.48 6.90 10.62
CA ASP A 189 14.23 6.84 11.41
C ASP A 189 13.88 5.38 11.80
N HIS A 190 14.47 4.36 11.11
CA HIS A 190 14.13 2.96 11.24
C HIS A 190 15.39 2.08 11.36
N ALA A 191 16.31 2.43 12.30
CA ALA A 191 17.61 1.80 12.42
C ALA A 191 17.59 0.30 12.79
N ASP A 192 16.50 -0.17 13.39
CA ASP A 192 16.34 -1.56 13.82
C ASP A 192 15.85 -2.51 12.69
N TRP A 193 15.69 -1.96 11.49
CA TRP A 193 15.22 -2.72 10.34
C TRP A 193 16.36 -3.10 9.40
N ASP A 194 16.44 -4.36 9.01
CA ASP A 194 17.31 -4.80 7.93
C ASP A 194 16.73 -4.34 6.59
N MET A 195 17.43 -3.40 5.95
CA MET A 195 17.09 -2.82 4.64
C MET A 195 18.08 -3.24 3.54
N SER A 196 18.91 -4.24 3.79
CA SER A 196 20.00 -4.64 2.90
C SER A 196 19.53 -5.07 1.49
N GLU A 197 18.30 -5.53 1.37
CA GLU A 197 17.71 -5.95 0.09
C GLU A 197 17.16 -4.78 -0.77
N LEU A 198 17.07 -3.55 -0.23
CA LEU A 198 16.47 -2.42 -0.98
C LEU A 198 17.41 -1.80 -2.01
N GLY A 199 18.74 -1.93 -1.84
CA GLY A 199 19.73 -1.23 -2.68
C GLY A 199 19.70 0.29 -2.51
N ASP A 200 20.52 1.01 -3.29
CA ASP A 200 20.72 2.47 -3.18
C ASP A 200 19.78 3.29 -4.07
N GLY A 201 18.95 2.64 -4.89
CA GLY A 201 18.07 3.28 -5.87
C GLY A 201 16.61 3.35 -5.45
N ALA A 202 15.77 3.77 -6.41
CA ALA A 202 14.33 3.70 -6.27
C ALA A 202 13.89 2.22 -6.25
N TRP A 203 13.29 1.79 -5.16
CA TRP A 203 12.76 0.44 -4.98
C TRP A 203 11.26 0.32 -5.35
N TRP A 204 10.62 1.44 -5.68
CA TRP A 204 9.24 1.49 -6.15
C TRP A 204 9.16 1.46 -7.67
N TYR A 205 7.96 1.25 -8.22
CA TYR A 205 7.77 1.24 -9.66
C TYR A 205 8.03 2.62 -10.26
N ALA A 206 8.77 2.65 -11.37
CA ALA A 206 8.92 3.81 -12.22
C ALA A 206 8.95 3.35 -13.68
N PRO A 207 8.17 3.96 -14.58
CA PRO A 207 8.26 3.66 -16.01
C PRO A 207 9.63 4.03 -16.56
N GLU A 208 10.08 3.31 -17.57
CA GLU A 208 11.37 3.56 -18.21
C GLU A 208 11.45 5.01 -18.73
N GLY A 209 12.57 5.69 -18.45
CA GLY A 209 12.82 7.07 -18.86
C GLY A 209 12.03 8.13 -18.08
N ARG A 210 11.32 7.75 -17.02
CA ARG A 210 10.64 8.68 -16.13
C ARG A 210 11.45 8.90 -14.86
N ASP A 211 11.27 10.09 -14.27
CA ASP A 211 11.83 10.38 -12.95
C ASP A 211 11.02 9.64 -11.86
N PRO A 212 11.63 8.69 -11.14
CA PRO A 212 10.92 7.91 -10.13
C PRO A 212 10.42 8.73 -8.94
N PHE A 213 10.97 9.93 -8.72
CA PHE A 213 10.63 10.76 -7.55
C PHE A 213 9.45 11.70 -7.77
N THR A 214 9.09 11.93 -9.02
CA THR A 214 8.05 12.91 -9.39
C THR A 214 6.93 12.32 -10.23
N THR A 215 7.08 11.08 -10.67
CA THR A 215 6.12 10.43 -11.55
C THR A 215 5.30 9.38 -10.81
N ALA A 216 4.01 9.66 -10.61
CA ALA A 216 3.04 8.71 -10.11
C ALA A 216 2.23 8.16 -11.29
N GLU A 217 2.80 7.21 -12.03
CA GLU A 217 2.08 6.47 -13.07
C GLU A 217 1.66 5.12 -12.52
N LEU A 218 0.43 4.68 -12.85
CA LEU A 218 -0.12 3.41 -12.40
C LEU A 218 0.82 2.24 -12.77
N GLU A 219 1.26 1.47 -11.78
CA GLU A 219 1.98 0.20 -12.01
C GLU A 219 1.05 -0.77 -12.76
N PRO A 220 1.43 -1.27 -13.96
CA PRO A 220 0.61 -2.20 -14.73
C PRO A 220 0.23 -3.44 -13.91
N ALA A 221 -0.98 -3.98 -14.16
CA ALA A 221 -1.44 -5.15 -13.42
C ALA A 221 -0.48 -6.33 -13.56
N GLU A 222 0.02 -6.57 -14.77
CA GLU A 222 0.94 -7.67 -15.04
C GLU A 222 2.26 -7.52 -14.26
N THR A 223 2.78 -6.29 -14.14
CA THR A 223 4.00 -5.99 -13.36
C THR A 223 3.76 -6.24 -11.88
N PHE A 224 2.62 -5.78 -11.38
CA PHE A 224 2.24 -5.98 -9.98
C PHE A 224 1.98 -7.46 -9.67
N GLU A 225 1.24 -8.18 -10.52
CA GLU A 225 0.94 -9.60 -10.35
C GLU A 225 2.21 -10.45 -10.38
N ALA A 226 3.15 -10.18 -11.31
CA ALA A 226 4.46 -10.84 -11.35
C ALA A 226 5.25 -10.61 -10.05
N ARG A 227 5.24 -9.38 -9.52
CA ARG A 227 5.85 -9.06 -8.23
C ARG A 227 5.19 -9.81 -7.06
N MET A 228 3.88 -10.04 -7.11
CA MET A 228 3.21 -10.83 -6.08
C MET A 228 3.58 -12.31 -6.14
N GLU A 229 3.81 -12.85 -7.34
CA GLU A 229 4.37 -14.21 -7.50
C GLU A 229 5.79 -14.30 -6.89
N GLU A 230 6.62 -13.31 -7.14
CA GLU A 230 7.96 -13.20 -6.53
C GLU A 230 7.87 -13.08 -5.00
N PHE A 231 6.93 -12.30 -4.49
CA PHE A 231 6.75 -12.13 -3.05
C PHE A 231 6.30 -13.44 -2.38
N VAL A 232 5.37 -14.17 -2.99
CA VAL A 232 4.96 -15.48 -2.49
C VAL A 232 6.13 -16.46 -2.50
N ALA A 233 6.95 -16.47 -3.57
CA ALA A 233 8.13 -17.31 -3.65
C ALA A 233 9.17 -16.93 -2.58
N TRP A 234 9.40 -15.62 -2.36
CA TRP A 234 10.28 -15.12 -1.31
C TRP A 234 9.81 -15.56 0.09
N LEU A 235 8.50 -15.44 0.39
CA LEU A 235 7.92 -15.93 1.64
C LEU A 235 8.05 -17.46 1.78
N GLU A 236 7.91 -18.20 0.69
CA GLU A 236 8.05 -19.67 0.68
C GLU A 236 9.48 -20.10 1.02
N ASP A 237 10.48 -19.41 0.47
CA ASP A 237 11.89 -19.72 0.66
C ASP A 237 12.42 -19.35 2.05
N ARG A 238 11.74 -18.48 2.80
CA ARG A 238 12.11 -18.16 4.18
C ARG A 238 12.10 -19.41 5.06
N PRO A 239 13.09 -19.58 5.95
CA PRO A 239 13.14 -20.71 6.89
C PRO A 239 12.07 -20.60 7.98
N GLU A 240 11.65 -19.38 8.32
CA GLU A 240 10.68 -19.09 9.37
C GLU A 240 9.32 -19.67 9.03
N LYS A 241 8.65 -20.24 10.04
CA LYS A 241 7.32 -20.85 9.88
C LYS A 241 6.19 -19.92 10.26
N SER A 242 6.49 -18.88 11.01
CA SER A 242 5.54 -17.84 11.39
C SER A 242 6.11 -16.50 11.02
N ILE A 243 5.45 -15.77 10.11
CA ILE A 243 5.93 -14.49 9.59
C ILE A 243 4.81 -13.46 9.72
N ALA A 244 5.10 -12.34 10.40
CA ALA A 244 4.22 -11.17 10.36
C ALA A 244 4.58 -10.30 9.16
N VAL A 245 3.58 -9.91 8.37
CA VAL A 245 3.76 -9.07 7.17
C VAL A 245 2.89 -7.83 7.30
N VAL A 246 3.52 -6.66 7.36
CA VAL A 246 2.81 -5.37 7.38
C VAL A 246 2.90 -4.73 6.00
N SER A 247 1.78 -4.61 5.34
CA SER A 247 1.71 -4.20 3.94
C SER A 247 0.47 -3.33 3.67
N HIS A 248 -0.10 -3.42 2.48
CA HIS A 248 -1.07 -2.49 1.91
C HIS A 248 -2.31 -3.21 1.41
N TRP A 249 -3.32 -2.42 1.06
CA TRP A 249 -4.59 -2.94 0.55
C TRP A 249 -4.40 -3.79 -0.71
N GLY A 250 -3.64 -3.29 -1.69
CA GLY A 250 -3.43 -4.00 -2.95
C GLY A 250 -2.73 -5.33 -2.76
N VAL A 251 -1.70 -5.37 -1.91
CA VAL A 251 -0.97 -6.61 -1.60
C VAL A 251 -1.86 -7.60 -0.85
N CYS A 252 -2.56 -7.16 0.19
CA CYS A 252 -3.48 -8.01 0.94
C CYS A 252 -4.55 -8.61 0.02
N TYR A 253 -5.17 -7.77 -0.82
CA TYR A 253 -6.18 -8.21 -1.78
C TYR A 253 -5.62 -9.21 -2.82
N SER A 254 -4.43 -8.93 -3.38
CA SER A 254 -3.80 -9.84 -4.34
C SER A 254 -3.51 -11.21 -3.76
N LEU A 255 -3.04 -11.28 -2.50
CA LEU A 255 -2.67 -12.52 -1.86
C LEU A 255 -3.87 -13.34 -1.38
N THR A 256 -4.97 -12.69 -0.98
CA THR A 256 -6.10 -13.36 -0.31
C THR A 256 -7.40 -13.34 -1.10
N GLY A 257 -7.56 -12.39 -2.02
CA GLY A 257 -8.83 -12.08 -2.68
C GLY A 257 -9.82 -11.29 -1.81
N ASP A 258 -9.41 -10.94 -0.58
CA ASP A 258 -10.25 -10.25 0.39
C ASP A 258 -9.77 -8.83 0.66
N GLU A 259 -10.70 -7.94 0.99
CA GLU A 259 -10.40 -6.60 1.45
C GLU A 259 -9.98 -6.59 2.92
N PHE A 260 -9.01 -5.73 3.24
CA PHE A 260 -8.53 -5.47 4.59
C PHE A 260 -8.80 -4.03 4.98
N GLN A 261 -9.32 -3.81 6.19
CA GLN A 261 -9.42 -2.49 6.79
C GLN A 261 -8.05 -2.01 7.31
N ASN A 262 -7.89 -0.68 7.54
CA ASN A 262 -6.66 -0.19 8.17
C ASN A 262 -6.41 -0.87 9.52
N CYS A 263 -5.20 -1.35 9.74
CA CYS A 263 -4.80 -2.14 10.91
C CYS A 263 -5.60 -3.44 11.11
N GLU A 264 -6.21 -3.99 10.06
CA GLU A 264 -6.75 -5.34 10.13
C GLU A 264 -5.61 -6.35 10.05
N LEU A 265 -5.63 -7.32 10.97
CA LEU A 265 -4.69 -8.43 11.07
C LEU A 265 -5.45 -9.74 10.88
N ARG A 266 -4.94 -10.59 10.00
CA ARG A 266 -5.43 -11.97 9.80
C ARG A 266 -4.27 -12.95 9.85
N SER A 267 -4.46 -14.05 10.58
CA SER A 267 -3.55 -15.20 10.54
C SER A 267 -4.01 -16.18 9.48
N LEU A 268 -3.14 -16.48 8.54
CA LEU A 268 -3.43 -17.21 7.30
C LEU A 268 -2.55 -18.47 7.25
N ASP A 269 -3.12 -19.61 6.87
CA ASP A 269 -2.32 -20.75 6.45
C ASP A 269 -1.70 -20.47 5.08
N PHE A 270 -0.37 -20.52 5.00
CA PHE A 270 0.34 -20.11 3.80
C PHE A 270 0.01 -20.98 2.58
N ALA A 271 -0.28 -22.26 2.79
CA ALA A 271 -0.51 -23.19 1.70
C ALA A 271 -1.90 -23.04 1.07
N SER A 272 -2.91 -22.68 1.88
CA SER A 272 -4.31 -22.60 1.43
C SER A 272 -4.81 -21.18 1.18
N ASP A 273 -4.31 -20.21 1.94
CA ASP A 273 -4.92 -18.88 2.01
C ASP A 273 -4.07 -17.80 1.31
N VAL A 274 -2.76 -18.06 1.09
CA VAL A 274 -1.85 -17.11 0.46
C VAL A 274 -1.48 -17.57 -0.95
N ILE A 275 -2.14 -17.00 -1.95
CA ILE A 275 -1.94 -17.34 -3.35
C ILE A 275 -1.82 -16.05 -4.17
N ALA A 276 -0.70 -15.85 -4.87
CA ALA A 276 -0.55 -14.72 -5.78
C ALA A 276 -1.69 -14.71 -6.82
N GLY A 277 -2.29 -13.55 -7.03
CA GLY A 277 -3.37 -13.37 -7.99
C GLY A 277 -4.75 -13.88 -7.53
N ASN A 278 -4.95 -14.21 -6.25
CA ASN A 278 -6.28 -14.48 -5.70
C ASN A 278 -7.23 -13.29 -5.94
N GLY A 279 -6.74 -12.07 -5.69
CA GLY A 279 -7.38 -10.83 -6.09
C GLY A 279 -6.76 -10.30 -7.38
N SER A 280 -7.38 -10.56 -8.55
CA SER A 280 -6.85 -10.09 -9.83
C SER A 280 -7.19 -8.63 -10.10
N PHE A 281 -6.17 -7.83 -10.42
CA PHE A 281 -6.30 -6.44 -10.84
C PHE A 281 -6.60 -6.27 -12.33
N GLY A 282 -6.37 -7.27 -13.17
CA GLY A 282 -6.63 -7.18 -14.60
C GLY A 282 -8.08 -6.80 -14.94
N LYS A 283 -9.06 -7.27 -14.17
CA LYS A 283 -10.47 -6.86 -14.33
C LYS A 283 -10.70 -5.40 -13.88
N PHE A 284 -9.97 -4.96 -12.88
CA PHE A 284 -10.03 -3.58 -12.38
C PHE A 284 -9.43 -2.60 -13.40
N ASP A 285 -8.31 -2.93 -14.01
CA ASP A 285 -7.68 -2.12 -15.05
C ASP A 285 -8.57 -2.02 -16.29
N VAL A 286 -9.18 -3.13 -16.72
CA VAL A 286 -10.18 -3.12 -17.81
C VAL A 286 -11.39 -2.24 -17.46
N PHE A 287 -11.82 -2.23 -16.20
CA PHE A 287 -12.88 -1.32 -15.74
C PHE A 287 -12.43 0.14 -15.79
N LEU A 288 -11.20 0.43 -15.34
CA LEU A 288 -10.61 1.77 -15.42
C LEU A 288 -10.50 2.25 -16.87
N GLU A 289 -9.94 1.43 -17.76
CA GLU A 289 -9.84 1.76 -19.19
C GLU A 289 -11.22 2.03 -19.81
N LYS A 290 -12.20 1.16 -19.60
CA LYS A 290 -13.56 1.36 -20.07
C LYS A 290 -14.20 2.61 -19.49
N SER A 291 -13.94 2.90 -18.22
CA SER A 291 -14.39 4.13 -17.57
C SER A 291 -13.75 5.37 -18.22
N ILE A 292 -12.47 5.36 -18.49
CA ILE A 292 -11.74 6.45 -19.15
C ILE A 292 -12.19 6.62 -20.60
N ILE A 293 -12.26 5.55 -21.38
CA ILE A 293 -12.72 5.58 -22.79
C ILE A 293 -14.15 6.08 -22.89
N GLY A 294 -15.05 5.57 -22.03
CA GLY A 294 -16.44 6.04 -21.99
C GLY A 294 -16.58 7.51 -21.60
N LYS A 295 -15.64 8.04 -20.81
CA LYS A 295 -15.59 9.45 -20.42
C LYS A 295 -15.05 10.33 -21.54
N VAL A 296 -13.96 9.93 -22.19
CA VAL A 296 -13.40 10.63 -23.36
C VAL A 296 -14.42 10.68 -24.50
N ALA A 297 -15.11 9.58 -24.77
CA ALA A 297 -16.17 9.53 -25.80
C ALA A 297 -17.33 10.48 -25.48
N ARG A 298 -17.77 10.56 -24.21
CA ARG A 298 -18.83 11.53 -23.78
C ARG A 298 -18.35 12.98 -23.87
N ALA A 299 -17.10 13.26 -23.47
CA ALA A 299 -16.52 14.59 -23.58
C ALA A 299 -16.43 15.06 -25.04
N LEU A 300 -16.00 14.18 -25.94
CA LEU A 300 -15.98 14.44 -27.39
C LEU A 300 -17.38 14.67 -27.97
N LEU A 301 -18.37 13.86 -27.60
CA LEU A 301 -19.76 14.05 -28.03
C LEU A 301 -20.34 15.37 -27.53
N ASN A 302 -20.09 15.75 -26.28
CA ASN A 302 -20.52 17.02 -25.72
C ASN A 302 -19.80 18.24 -26.33
N PHE A 303 -18.51 18.07 -26.69
CA PHE A 303 -17.77 19.10 -27.43
C PHE A 303 -18.34 19.28 -28.85
N MET A 304 -18.58 18.19 -29.56
CA MET A 304 -19.15 18.25 -30.92
C MET A 304 -20.58 18.81 -30.92
N SER A 305 -21.41 18.47 -29.94
CA SER A 305 -22.78 19.03 -29.84
C SER A 305 -22.85 20.54 -29.52
N LYS A 306 -21.73 21.12 -29.10
CA LYS A 306 -21.63 22.58 -28.89
C LYS A 306 -21.05 23.33 -30.08
N LEU A 307 -20.55 22.59 -31.08
CA LEU A 307 -20.01 23.13 -32.33
C LEU A 307 -21.02 23.18 -33.47
N PHE A 308 -22.13 22.47 -33.31
CA PHE A 308 -23.28 22.43 -34.21
C PHE A 308 -24.56 22.86 -33.47
#